data_b9c3bce54e5d722acc35f74793531434
#
_entry.id   b9c3bce54e5d722acc35f74793531434
#
_cell.length_a   1.000
_cell.length_b   1.000
_cell.length_c   1.000
_cell.angle_alpha   90.00
_cell.angle_beta   90.00
_cell.angle_gamma   90.00
#
_symmetry.space_group_name_H-M   'P 1'
#
loop_
_entity.id
_entity.type
_entity.pdbx_description
1 polymer ?
#
loop_
_entity_poly.entity_id
_entity_poly.type
_entity_poly.pdbx_seq_one_letter_code
_entity_poly.pdbx_strand_id
1 'polypeptide(L)'
;MSPSHKHVRGECPAVREVLNRVGDKWSVLVVALLGDGKKRFGELRRTIEGISQRMLTLTLKGLERDGLITRTVYPTIPPRVEYELTKLGRSLLIPITGLGDWASQNRERIQTARERYDAQNSKNLALAVAGRPKF
;
A
#
# COMPACT_ATOMS: atom_id res chain seq x y z
N MET A 1 -20.17 21.04 5.83
CA MET A 1 -20.48 19.92 6.74
C MET A 1 -19.72 18.68 6.28
N SER A 2 -18.92 18.11 7.15
CA SER A 2 -18.16 16.93 6.79
C SER A 2 -18.91 15.68 7.25
N PRO A 3 -19.56 14.94 6.36
CA PRO A 3 -20.23 13.69 6.71
C PRO A 3 -19.23 12.57 7.00
N SER A 4 -17.96 12.85 6.91
CA SER A 4 -16.93 11.83 6.81
C SER A 4 -16.43 11.27 8.14
N HIS A 5 -16.69 11.93 9.27
CA HIS A 5 -16.13 11.50 10.54
C HIS A 5 -16.60 10.12 11.01
N LYS A 6 -17.85 9.79 10.78
CA LYS A 6 -18.41 8.47 11.13
C LYS A 6 -17.80 7.37 10.24
N HIS A 7 -17.59 7.68 8.98
CA HIS A 7 -17.06 6.72 8.01
C HIS A 7 -15.55 6.47 8.21
N VAL A 8 -14.82 7.50 8.65
CA VAL A 8 -13.38 7.42 8.84
C VAL A 8 -13.00 6.62 10.10
N ARG A 9 -13.92 6.49 11.06
CA ARG A 9 -13.65 5.75 12.29
C ARG A 9 -13.61 4.22 12.14
N GLY A 10 -13.81 3.71 10.93
CA GLY A 10 -13.76 2.27 10.69
C GLY A 10 -14.94 1.49 11.26
N GLU A 11 -15.97 2.17 11.71
CA GLU A 11 -17.20 1.54 12.23
C GLU A 11 -18.10 1.06 11.08
N CYS A 12 -17.94 1.62 9.87
CA CYS A 12 -18.65 1.20 8.68
C CYS A 12 -17.93 0.03 8.01
N PRO A 13 -18.60 -1.12 7.79
CA PRO A 13 -17.97 -2.28 7.13
C PRO A 13 -17.36 -1.94 5.76
N ALA A 14 -18.02 -1.11 4.96
CA ALA A 14 -17.54 -0.71 3.64
C ALA A 14 -16.21 0.05 3.74
N VAL A 15 -16.09 0.97 4.69
CA VAL A 15 -14.84 1.72 4.93
C VAL A 15 -13.74 0.77 5.40
N ARG A 16 -14.05 -0.16 6.29
CA ARG A 16 -13.09 -1.13 6.80
C ARG A 16 -12.54 -2.01 5.69
N GLU A 17 -13.39 -2.48 4.78
CA GLU A 17 -12.97 -3.31 3.64
C GLU A 17 -12.03 -2.53 2.71
N VAL A 18 -12.35 -1.27 2.40
CA VAL A 18 -11.50 -0.43 1.56
C VAL A 18 -10.17 -0.16 2.25
N LEU A 19 -10.18 0.15 3.55
CA LEU A 19 -8.96 0.39 4.32
C LEU A 19 -8.07 -0.85 4.39
N ASN A 20 -8.65 -2.04 4.49
CA ASN A 20 -7.89 -3.29 4.46
C ASN A 20 -7.16 -3.44 3.12
N ARG A 21 -7.82 -3.10 2.02
CA ARG A 21 -7.19 -3.17 0.69
C ARG A 21 -6.11 -2.09 0.50
N VAL A 22 -6.39 -0.87 0.91
CA VAL A 22 -5.43 0.24 0.84
C VAL A 22 -4.29 0.07 1.84
N GLY A 23 -4.55 -0.60 2.98
CA GLY A 23 -3.51 -0.94 3.96
C GLY A 23 -2.54 -2.02 3.48
N ASP A 24 -2.91 -2.79 2.46
CA ASP A 24 -2.01 -3.74 1.83
C ASP A 24 -1.09 -2.99 0.85
N LYS A 25 0.17 -2.86 1.24
CA LYS A 25 1.17 -2.14 0.43
C LYS A 25 1.30 -2.69 -0.99
N TRP A 26 1.15 -4.00 -1.17
CA TRP A 26 1.28 -4.62 -2.47
C TRP A 26 0.12 -4.25 -3.39
N SER A 27 -1.10 -4.20 -2.84
CA SER A 27 -2.29 -3.79 -3.60
C SER A 27 -2.16 -2.35 -4.10
N VAL A 28 -1.72 -1.43 -3.26
CA VAL A 28 -1.50 -0.03 -3.62
C VAL A 28 -0.44 0.10 -4.72
N LEU A 29 0.67 -0.63 -4.59
CA LEU A 29 1.74 -0.60 -5.59
C LEU A 29 1.28 -1.15 -6.94
N VAL A 30 0.52 -2.25 -6.95
CA VAL A 30 -0.01 -2.82 -8.19
C VAL A 30 -0.96 -1.83 -8.88
N VAL A 31 -1.89 -1.25 -8.13
CA VAL A 31 -2.84 -0.28 -8.69
C VAL A 31 -2.09 0.93 -9.26
N ALA A 32 -1.11 1.44 -8.54
CA ALA A 32 -0.31 2.58 -8.99
C ALA A 32 0.43 2.25 -10.30
N LEU A 33 1.05 1.09 -10.40
CA LEU A 33 1.75 0.67 -11.61
C LEU A 33 0.81 0.48 -12.80
N LEU A 34 -0.36 -0.11 -12.58
CA LEU A 34 -1.36 -0.30 -13.62
C LEU A 34 -2.00 1.02 -14.08
N GLY A 35 -1.80 2.10 -13.33
CA GLY A 35 -2.20 3.44 -13.74
C GLY A 35 -1.56 3.88 -15.05
N ASP A 36 -0.36 3.40 -15.36
CA ASP A 36 0.37 3.71 -16.59
C ASP A 36 -0.13 2.89 -17.80
N GLY A 37 -0.97 1.91 -17.58
CA GLY A 37 -1.48 1.03 -18.61
C GLY A 37 -1.42 -0.43 -18.21
N LYS A 38 -1.95 -1.29 -19.05
CA LYS A 38 -1.95 -2.73 -18.80
C LYS A 38 -0.54 -3.30 -18.75
N LYS A 39 -0.35 -4.31 -17.91
CA LYS A 39 0.93 -4.96 -17.69
C LYS A 39 0.75 -6.47 -17.54
N ARG A 40 1.82 -7.18 -17.86
CA ARG A 40 1.90 -8.62 -17.65
C ARG A 40 2.40 -8.93 -16.23
N PHE A 41 2.13 -10.15 -15.81
CA PHE A 41 2.58 -10.63 -14.49
C PHE A 41 4.10 -10.41 -14.27
N GLY A 42 4.89 -10.82 -15.26
CA GLY A 42 6.35 -10.69 -15.17
C GLY A 42 6.84 -9.25 -15.06
N GLU A 43 6.16 -8.32 -15.74
CA GLU A 43 6.49 -6.90 -15.64
C GLU A 43 6.22 -6.36 -14.24
N LEU A 44 5.07 -6.71 -13.65
CA LEU A 44 4.72 -6.32 -12.30
C LEU A 44 5.71 -6.89 -11.29
N ARG A 45 6.06 -8.16 -11.44
CA ARG A 45 7.00 -8.82 -10.52
C ARG A 45 8.39 -8.19 -10.55
N ARG A 46 8.89 -7.84 -11.74
CA ARG A 46 10.19 -7.19 -11.87
C ARG A 46 10.21 -5.78 -11.34
N THR A 47 9.09 -5.06 -11.48
CA THR A 47 9.01 -3.66 -11.07
C THR A 47 8.79 -3.51 -9.56
N ILE A 48 8.02 -4.42 -8.96
CA ILE A 48 7.74 -4.37 -7.52
C ILE A 48 8.85 -5.12 -6.78
N GLU A 49 9.76 -4.35 -6.22
CA GLU A 49 10.89 -4.91 -5.48
C GLU A 49 10.43 -5.68 -4.25
N GLY A 50 10.95 -6.90 -4.10
CA GLY A 50 10.72 -7.72 -2.93
C GLY A 50 9.43 -8.54 -2.94
N ILE A 51 8.59 -8.42 -3.96
CA ILE A 51 7.36 -9.21 -4.01
C ILE A 51 7.65 -10.63 -4.52
N SER A 52 7.15 -11.64 -3.80
CA SER A 52 7.21 -13.01 -4.25
C SER A 52 6.15 -13.29 -5.31
N GLN A 53 6.35 -14.34 -6.10
CA GLN A 53 5.36 -14.81 -7.07
C GLN A 53 4.03 -15.13 -6.39
N ARG A 54 4.08 -15.78 -5.24
CA ARG A 54 2.88 -16.13 -4.48
C ARG A 54 2.13 -14.88 -4.01
N MET A 55 2.85 -13.91 -3.46
CA MET A 55 2.23 -12.69 -2.96
C MET A 55 1.61 -11.87 -4.09
N LEU A 56 2.29 -11.76 -5.23
CA LEU A 56 1.74 -11.06 -6.40
C LEU A 56 0.48 -11.76 -6.91
N THR A 57 0.49 -13.10 -6.99
CA THR A 57 -0.68 -13.87 -7.39
C THR A 57 -1.87 -13.61 -6.47
N LEU A 58 -1.66 -13.64 -5.16
CA LEU A 58 -2.71 -13.37 -4.18
C LEU A 58 -3.22 -11.94 -4.27
N THR A 59 -2.33 -10.99 -4.43
CA THR A 59 -2.68 -9.57 -4.57
C THR A 59 -3.54 -9.34 -5.80
N LEU A 60 -3.14 -9.88 -6.95
CA LEU A 60 -3.88 -9.74 -8.19
C LEU A 60 -5.26 -10.39 -8.12
N LYS A 61 -5.36 -11.57 -7.50
CA LYS A 61 -6.65 -12.22 -7.28
C LYS A 61 -7.58 -11.39 -6.41
N GLY A 62 -7.05 -10.79 -5.35
CA GLY A 62 -7.83 -9.92 -4.47
C GLY A 62 -8.34 -8.68 -5.18
N LEU A 63 -7.50 -8.04 -5.98
CA LEU A 63 -7.86 -6.86 -6.77
C LEU A 63 -8.91 -7.20 -7.85
N GLU A 64 -8.74 -8.34 -8.51
CA GLU A 64 -9.71 -8.82 -9.50
C GLU A 64 -11.05 -9.12 -8.84
N ARG A 65 -11.04 -9.78 -7.70
CA ARG A 65 -12.26 -10.09 -6.94
C ARG A 65 -13.01 -8.83 -6.52
N ASP A 66 -12.28 -7.78 -6.16
CA ASP A 66 -12.88 -6.49 -5.78
C ASP A 66 -13.34 -5.65 -6.99
N GLY A 67 -13.12 -6.13 -8.21
CA GLY A 67 -13.52 -5.42 -9.42
C GLY A 67 -12.61 -4.24 -9.77
N LEU A 68 -11.41 -4.17 -9.22
CA LEU A 68 -10.46 -3.08 -9.45
C LEU A 68 -9.58 -3.31 -10.66
N ILE A 69 -9.37 -4.58 -11.03
CA ILE A 69 -8.59 -4.95 -12.22
C ILE A 69 -9.32 -6.04 -13.00
N THR A 70 -8.98 -6.14 -14.28
CA THR A 70 -9.37 -7.27 -15.15
C THR A 70 -8.13 -8.08 -15.49
N ARG A 71 -8.34 -9.38 -15.65
CA ARG A 71 -7.33 -10.31 -16.11
C ARG A 71 -7.76 -10.84 -17.48
N THR A 72 -6.94 -10.65 -18.48
CA THR A 72 -7.23 -11.12 -19.84
C THR A 72 -6.19 -12.14 -20.23
N VAL A 73 -6.66 -13.32 -20.66
CA VAL A 73 -5.80 -14.39 -21.17
C VAL A 73 -5.89 -14.42 -22.66
N TYR A 74 -4.76 -14.32 -23.33
CA TYR A 74 -4.67 -14.45 -24.78
C TYR A 74 -4.22 -15.87 -25.13
N PRO A 75 -4.89 -16.54 -26.08
CA PRO A 75 -4.57 -17.93 -26.43
C PRO A 75 -3.37 -18.02 -27.39
N THR A 76 -2.26 -17.45 -26.98
CA THR A 76 -0.97 -17.54 -27.66
C THR A 76 -0.16 -18.71 -27.10
N ILE A 77 0.97 -19.05 -27.73
CA ILE A 77 1.88 -20.08 -27.25
C ILE A 77 3.25 -19.43 -27.04
N PRO A 78 3.71 -19.23 -25.78
CA PRO A 78 3.00 -19.48 -24.53
C PRO A 78 1.81 -18.52 -24.31
N PRO A 79 0.85 -18.87 -23.45
CA PRO A 79 -0.28 -17.99 -23.15
C PRO A 79 0.18 -16.67 -22.55
N ARG A 80 -0.42 -15.59 -23.03
CA ARG A 80 -0.15 -14.24 -22.52
C ARG A 80 -1.29 -13.82 -21.61
N VAL A 81 -0.95 -13.33 -20.42
CA VAL A 81 -1.92 -12.82 -19.45
C VAL A 81 -1.61 -11.35 -19.20
N GLU A 82 -2.60 -10.49 -19.36
CA GLU A 82 -2.49 -9.07 -19.11
C GLU A 82 -3.46 -8.63 -18.02
N TYR A 83 -3.03 -7.69 -17.21
CA TYR A 83 -3.80 -7.07 -16.14
C TYR A 83 -4.01 -5.60 -16.45
N GLU A 84 -5.20 -5.10 -16.20
CA GLU A 84 -5.58 -3.72 -16.50
C GLU A 84 -6.53 -3.20 -15.43
N LEU A 85 -6.43 -1.92 -15.09
CA LEU A 85 -7.39 -1.28 -14.19
C LEU A 85 -8.76 -1.19 -14.84
N THR A 86 -9.80 -1.47 -14.06
CA THR A 86 -11.18 -1.15 -14.43
C THR A 86 -11.44 0.34 -14.21
N LYS A 87 -12.61 0.82 -14.59
CA LYS A 87 -13.06 2.18 -14.25
C LYS A 87 -13.01 2.41 -12.73
N LEU A 88 -13.45 1.42 -11.98
CA LEU A 88 -13.41 1.47 -10.52
C LEU A 88 -11.96 1.54 -10.01
N GLY A 89 -11.08 0.71 -10.56
CA GLY A 89 -9.66 0.76 -10.21
C GLY A 89 -9.01 2.09 -10.52
N ARG A 90 -9.36 2.70 -11.65
CA ARG A 90 -8.84 4.02 -12.01
C ARG A 90 -9.31 5.11 -11.05
N SER A 91 -10.53 5.00 -10.54
CA SER A 91 -11.05 5.96 -9.56
C SER A 91 -10.23 5.92 -8.25
N LEU A 92 -9.65 4.76 -7.93
CA LEU A 92 -8.80 4.59 -6.75
C LEU A 92 -7.43 5.28 -6.90
N LEU A 93 -6.98 5.55 -8.13
CA LEU A 93 -5.72 6.26 -8.36
C LEU A 93 -5.71 7.65 -7.74
N ILE A 94 -6.85 8.32 -7.70
CA ILE A 94 -6.94 9.69 -7.15
C ILE A 94 -6.52 9.72 -5.68
N PRO A 95 -7.14 8.97 -4.77
CA PRO A 95 -6.70 8.97 -3.38
C PRO A 95 -5.30 8.37 -3.18
N ILE A 96 -4.89 7.39 -3.99
CA ILE A 96 -3.54 6.81 -3.92
C ILE A 96 -2.49 7.86 -4.29
N THR A 97 -2.71 8.60 -5.38
CA THR A 97 -1.81 9.68 -5.79
C THR A 97 -1.74 10.77 -4.73
N GLY A 98 -2.89 11.16 -4.17
CA GLY A 98 -2.95 12.12 -3.08
C GLY A 98 -2.16 11.67 -1.86
N LEU A 99 -2.28 10.40 -1.48
CA LEU A 99 -1.53 9.83 -0.36
C LEU A 99 -0.03 9.83 -0.65
N GLY A 100 0.37 9.46 -1.87
CA GLY A 100 1.76 9.48 -2.30
C GLY A 100 2.36 10.89 -2.28
N ASP A 101 1.61 11.87 -2.75
CA ASP A 101 2.03 13.28 -2.72
C ASP A 101 2.20 13.77 -1.29
N TRP A 102 1.24 13.45 -0.43
CA TRP A 102 1.32 13.81 0.98
C TRP A 102 2.57 13.21 1.63
N ALA A 103 2.82 11.92 1.38
CA ALA A 103 3.97 11.22 1.93
C ALA A 103 5.29 11.86 1.46
N SER A 104 5.39 12.19 0.18
CA SER A 104 6.58 12.85 -0.38
C SER A 104 6.80 14.23 0.23
N GLN A 105 5.75 15.02 0.39
CA GLN A 105 5.83 16.37 0.95
C GLN A 105 6.18 16.36 2.44
N ASN A 106 5.86 15.31 3.16
CA ASN A 106 6.04 15.23 4.60
C ASN A 106 7.15 14.26 5.04
N ARG A 107 7.87 13.68 4.08
CA ARG A 107 8.91 12.69 4.34
C ARG A 107 9.96 13.20 5.35
N GLU A 108 10.43 14.43 5.16
CA GLU A 108 11.44 15.02 6.06
C GLU A 108 10.89 15.25 7.47
N ARG A 109 9.65 15.69 7.58
CA ARG A 109 8.99 15.89 8.88
C ARG A 109 8.85 14.59 9.64
N ILE A 110 8.46 13.53 8.93
CA ILE A 110 8.33 12.19 9.53
C ILE A 110 9.70 11.68 9.96
N GLN A 111 10.72 11.84 9.12
CA GLN A 111 12.07 11.40 9.43
C GLN A 111 12.63 12.15 10.64
N THR A 112 12.43 13.46 10.70
CA THR A 112 12.84 14.28 11.85
C THR A 112 12.14 13.83 13.13
N ALA A 113 10.85 13.55 13.06
CA ALA A 113 10.09 13.06 14.22
C ALA A 113 10.63 11.71 14.70
N ARG A 114 10.94 10.80 13.78
CA ARG A 114 11.53 9.50 14.11
C ARG A 114 12.88 9.64 14.80
N GLU A 115 13.74 10.50 14.28
CA GLU A 115 15.07 10.76 14.83
C GLU A 115 14.97 11.34 16.25
N ARG A 116 14.06 12.27 16.47
CA ARG A 116 13.81 12.84 17.81
C ARG A 116 13.33 11.79 18.78
N TYR A 117 12.40 10.96 18.35
CA TYR A 117 11.84 9.89 19.17
C TYR A 117 12.92 8.88 19.54
N ASP A 118 13.71 8.43 18.58
CA ASP A 118 14.76 7.45 18.79
C ASP A 118 15.86 8.00 19.72
N ALA A 119 16.26 9.26 19.53
CA ALA A 119 17.23 9.92 20.40
C ALA A 119 16.72 10.04 21.84
N GLN A 120 15.45 10.40 22.03
CA GLN A 120 14.83 10.52 23.34
C GLN A 120 14.69 9.14 24.01
N ASN A 121 14.34 8.12 23.27
CA ASN A 121 14.26 6.75 23.78
C ASN A 121 15.62 6.20 24.18
N SER A 122 16.66 6.44 23.39
CA SER A 122 18.02 6.05 23.72
C SER A 122 18.49 6.73 24.99
N LYS A 123 18.19 8.02 25.16
CA LYS A 123 18.52 8.81 26.33
C LYS A 123 17.79 8.29 27.56
N ASN A 124 16.50 8.03 27.45
CA ASN A 124 15.68 7.48 28.52
C ASN A 124 16.16 6.10 28.94
N LEU A 125 16.53 5.26 27.99
CA LEU A 125 17.06 3.93 28.25
C LEU A 125 18.40 4.00 28.97
N ALA A 126 19.29 4.90 28.58
CA ALA A 126 20.58 5.11 29.23
C ALA A 126 20.40 5.57 30.68
N LEU A 127 19.47 6.49 30.94
CA LEU A 127 19.13 6.95 32.28
C LEU A 127 18.55 5.82 33.17
N ALA A 128 17.69 5.00 32.60
CA ALA A 128 17.09 3.87 33.28
C ALA A 128 18.15 2.83 33.68
N VAL A 129 19.12 2.55 32.81
CA VAL A 129 20.23 1.65 33.08
C VAL A 129 21.16 2.23 34.15
N ALA A 130 21.49 3.51 34.05
CA ALA A 130 22.36 4.20 35.02
C ALA A 130 21.72 4.28 36.40
N GLY A 131 20.39 4.36 36.48
CA GLY A 131 19.65 4.41 37.75
C GLY A 131 19.41 3.05 38.40
N ARG A 132 19.82 1.94 37.82
CA ARG A 132 19.64 0.62 38.42
C ARG A 132 20.65 0.42 39.55
N PRO A 133 20.20 -0.08 40.72
CA PRO A 133 21.12 -0.42 41.78
C PRO A 133 22.10 -1.50 41.33
N LYS A 134 23.34 -1.34 41.67
CA LYS A 134 24.36 -2.37 41.43
C LYS A 134 24.29 -3.40 42.56
N PHE A 135 23.80 -4.56 42.24
CA PHE A 135 23.84 -5.70 43.15
C PHE A 135 24.57 -6.84 42.49
#